data_93d31b5087e9884834625984a8aff4a4
#
_entry.id   93d31b5087e9884834625984a8aff4a4
#
_cell.length_a   1.000
_cell.length_b   1.000
_cell.length_c   1.000
_cell.angle_alpha   90.00
_cell.angle_beta   90.00
_cell.angle_gamma   90.00
#
_symmetry.space_group_name_H-M   'P 1'
#
loop_
_entity.id
_entity.type
_entity.pdbx_description
1 polymer ?
#
loop_
_entity_poly.entity_id
_entity_poly.type
_entity_poly.pdbx_seq_one_letter_code
_entity_poly.pdbx_strand_id
1 'polypeptide(L)'
;NRIAVGGISAGGGLTLALLLKLKQDGAPLPAAAVPMSAWTDLAQSGETMVSKAEIDPAISKPYLDRMAGHYLAGADPRTPLASPLHGALDGLPPLLIQVGTAETLLDDSRRFAERARAAGVDVTYEPWEDMIHGWHGNGDVLPEANEAIAAIGAFFKQKIAR
;
A
#
# COMPACT_ATOMS: atom_id res chain seq x y z
N ASN A 1 12.69 11.48 -14.36
CA ASN A 1 13.05 10.92 -13.07
C ASN A 1 13.33 9.42 -13.20
N ARG A 2 14.42 8.94 -12.58
CA ARG A 2 14.87 7.54 -12.69
C ARG A 2 14.78 6.80 -11.34
N ILE A 3 13.97 7.31 -10.42
CA ILE A 3 13.74 6.73 -9.11
C ILE A 3 12.32 6.17 -9.07
N ALA A 4 12.15 4.95 -8.59
CA ALA A 4 10.89 4.40 -8.18
C ALA A 4 10.99 3.95 -6.72
N VAL A 5 9.87 3.89 -6.03
CA VAL A 5 9.80 3.51 -4.60
C VAL A 5 8.78 2.41 -4.41
N GLY A 6 8.99 1.58 -3.42
CA GLY A 6 8.03 0.54 -3.06
C GLY A 6 8.22 0.07 -1.62
N GLY A 7 7.21 -0.56 -1.08
CA GLY A 7 7.26 -1.10 0.27
C GLY A 7 6.09 -2.01 0.59
N ILE A 8 6.27 -2.88 1.56
CA ILE A 8 5.27 -3.85 2.03
C ILE A 8 4.68 -3.38 3.37
N SER A 9 3.38 -3.59 3.58
CA SER A 9 2.71 -3.38 4.86
C SER A 9 2.82 -1.91 5.35
N ALA A 10 3.38 -1.69 6.53
CA ALA A 10 3.73 -0.35 7.02
C ALA A 10 4.69 0.39 6.07
N GLY A 11 5.61 -0.34 5.39
CA GLY A 11 6.47 0.21 4.35
C GLY A 11 5.70 0.65 3.10
N GLY A 12 4.60 -0.02 2.77
CA GLY A 12 3.66 0.39 1.73
C GLY A 12 2.96 1.70 2.10
N GLY A 13 2.47 1.80 3.34
CA GLY A 13 1.92 3.05 3.90
C GLY A 13 2.95 4.18 3.89
N LEU A 14 4.19 3.90 4.32
CA LEU A 14 5.30 4.88 4.31
C LEU A 14 5.66 5.32 2.88
N THR A 15 5.63 4.41 1.90
CA THR A 15 5.81 4.74 0.48
C THR A 15 4.81 5.80 0.04
N LEU A 16 3.53 5.60 0.36
CA LEU A 16 2.47 6.55 0.00
C LEU A 16 2.57 7.87 0.79
N ALA A 17 2.91 7.80 2.08
CA ALA A 17 3.16 9.00 2.90
C ALA A 17 4.33 9.82 2.37
N LEU A 18 5.40 9.17 1.89
CA LEU A 18 6.53 9.84 1.23
C LEU A 18 6.07 10.62 -0.01
N LEU A 19 5.21 10.02 -0.86
CA LEU A 19 4.67 10.72 -2.04
C LEU A 19 3.88 11.96 -1.64
N LEU A 20 3.03 11.85 -0.61
CA LEU A 20 2.28 12.99 -0.09
C LEU A 20 3.19 14.08 0.47
N LYS A 21 4.24 13.68 1.19
CA LYS A 21 5.22 14.64 1.76
C LYS A 21 5.99 15.36 0.65
N LEU A 22 6.51 14.63 -0.33
CA LEU A 22 7.23 15.23 -1.47
C LEU A 22 6.33 16.21 -2.23
N LYS A 23 5.05 15.84 -2.46
CA LYS A 23 4.08 16.73 -3.09
C LYS A 23 3.85 18.00 -2.26
N GLN A 24 3.66 17.87 -0.94
CA GLN A 24 3.49 19.02 -0.02
C GLN A 24 4.68 19.97 -0.06
N ASP A 25 5.89 19.43 -0.17
CA ASP A 25 7.12 20.20 -0.20
C ASP A 25 7.46 20.79 -1.59
N GLY A 26 6.64 20.48 -2.62
CA GLY A 26 6.94 20.83 -4.01
C GLY A 26 8.20 20.15 -4.56
N ALA A 27 8.62 19.04 -3.95
CA ALA A 27 9.79 18.27 -4.34
C ALA A 27 9.48 17.34 -5.53
N PRO A 28 10.48 16.96 -6.34
CA PRO A 28 10.28 16.02 -7.45
C PRO A 28 9.76 14.67 -6.97
N LEU A 29 8.65 14.21 -7.54
CA LEU A 29 8.09 12.89 -7.25
C LEU A 29 8.88 11.78 -7.95
N PRO A 30 8.92 10.56 -7.40
CA PRO A 30 9.41 9.36 -8.11
C PRO A 30 8.67 9.15 -9.44
N ALA A 31 9.28 8.38 -10.36
CA ALA A 31 8.66 8.02 -11.64
C ALA A 31 7.47 7.07 -11.47
N ALA A 32 7.47 6.27 -10.41
CA ALA A 32 6.41 5.32 -10.07
C ALA A 32 6.53 4.87 -8.61
N ALA A 33 5.45 4.29 -8.05
CA ALA A 33 5.49 3.65 -6.75
C ALA A 33 4.70 2.34 -6.70
N VAL A 34 5.14 1.41 -5.83
CA VAL A 34 4.50 0.10 -5.63
C VAL A 34 4.28 -0.16 -4.14
N PRO A 35 3.12 0.23 -3.60
CA PRO A 35 2.69 -0.23 -2.28
C PRO A 35 2.15 -1.67 -2.37
N MET A 36 2.67 -2.58 -1.55
CA MET A 36 2.30 -3.98 -1.47
C MET A 36 1.66 -4.27 -0.11
N SER A 37 0.47 -4.90 -0.08
CA SER A 37 -0.25 -5.18 1.18
C SER A 37 -0.24 -3.98 2.13
N ALA A 38 -0.47 -2.77 1.60
CA ALA A 38 -0.13 -1.53 2.27
C ALA A 38 -1.08 -1.20 3.43
N TRP A 39 -0.53 -0.84 4.58
CA TRP A 39 -1.27 -0.28 5.70
C TRP A 39 -1.45 1.22 5.51
N THR A 40 -2.64 1.63 5.06
CA THR A 40 -2.93 3.01 4.64
C THR A 40 -3.86 3.77 5.58
N ASP A 41 -4.46 3.06 6.56
CA ASP A 41 -5.44 3.61 7.49
C ASP A 41 -5.17 3.15 8.94
N LEU A 42 -4.50 3.98 9.73
CA LEU A 42 -4.19 3.70 11.13
C LEU A 42 -5.42 3.77 12.05
N ALA A 43 -6.59 4.17 11.53
CA ALA A 43 -7.87 4.05 12.23
C ALA A 43 -8.50 2.66 12.11
N GLN A 44 -7.92 1.75 11.30
CA GLN A 44 -8.37 0.37 11.06
C GLN A 44 -9.86 0.31 10.66
N SER A 45 -10.32 1.23 9.82
CA SER A 45 -11.74 1.37 9.49
C SER A 45 -12.21 0.50 8.32
N GLY A 46 -11.34 -0.30 7.71
CA GLY A 46 -11.68 -1.25 6.65
C GLY A 46 -12.54 -2.41 7.15
N GLU A 47 -13.53 -2.84 6.37
CA GLU A 47 -14.40 -3.98 6.74
C GLU A 47 -13.63 -5.30 6.81
N THR A 48 -12.57 -5.44 6.01
CA THR A 48 -11.72 -6.65 6.01
C THR A 48 -10.94 -6.85 7.29
N MET A 49 -10.77 -5.81 8.13
CA MET A 49 -10.25 -5.94 9.49
C MET A 49 -11.06 -6.91 10.37
N VAL A 50 -12.34 -7.10 10.04
CA VAL A 50 -13.25 -8.02 10.73
C VAL A 50 -13.52 -9.25 9.86
N SER A 51 -13.92 -9.06 8.61
CA SER A 51 -14.35 -10.16 7.75
C SER A 51 -13.22 -11.12 7.33
N LYS A 52 -11.96 -10.67 7.40
CA LYS A 52 -10.78 -11.50 7.09
C LYS A 52 -9.96 -11.90 8.33
N ALA A 53 -10.41 -11.54 9.54
CA ALA A 53 -9.66 -11.74 10.78
C ALA A 53 -9.32 -13.22 11.08
N GLU A 54 -10.19 -14.14 10.67
CA GLU A 54 -10.03 -15.60 10.90
C GLU A 54 -9.06 -16.27 9.89
N ILE A 55 -8.89 -15.64 8.71
CA ILE A 55 -8.10 -16.23 7.62
C ILE A 55 -6.73 -15.57 7.42
N ASP A 56 -6.53 -14.36 7.94
CA ASP A 56 -5.22 -13.70 7.90
C ASP A 56 -4.30 -14.26 9.00
N PRO A 57 -3.25 -15.03 8.66
CA PRO A 57 -2.38 -15.66 9.64
C PRO A 57 -1.35 -14.70 10.24
N ALA A 58 -1.17 -13.52 9.65
CA ALA A 58 -0.07 -12.61 9.98
C ALA A 58 -0.52 -11.35 10.71
N ILE A 59 -1.70 -10.80 10.34
CA ILE A 59 -2.14 -9.49 10.80
C ILE A 59 -3.47 -9.61 11.54
N SER A 60 -3.59 -8.90 12.65
CA SER A 60 -4.84 -8.78 13.39
C SER A 60 -5.08 -7.33 13.82
N LYS A 61 -6.36 -6.96 13.92
CA LYS A 61 -6.74 -5.60 14.35
C LYS A 61 -6.12 -5.22 15.70
N PRO A 62 -6.14 -6.05 16.77
CA PRO A 62 -5.50 -5.70 18.05
C PRO A 62 -3.99 -5.46 17.93
N TYR A 63 -3.32 -6.18 17.03
CA TYR A 63 -1.89 -5.95 16.77
C TYR A 63 -1.67 -4.60 16.12
N LEU A 64 -2.44 -4.28 15.07
CA LEU A 64 -2.34 -2.99 14.37
C LEU A 64 -2.73 -1.81 15.27
N ASP A 65 -3.78 -1.93 16.09
CA ASP A 65 -4.19 -0.89 17.05
C ASP A 65 -3.05 -0.55 18.02
N ARG A 66 -2.32 -1.56 18.51
CA ARG A 66 -1.16 -1.35 19.38
C ARG A 66 -0.01 -0.65 18.64
N MET A 67 0.31 -1.09 17.42
CA MET A 67 1.36 -0.46 16.61
C MET A 67 1.02 0.98 16.24
N ALA A 68 -0.23 1.23 15.83
CA ALA A 68 -0.74 2.57 15.58
C ALA A 68 -0.63 3.48 16.81
N GLY A 69 -1.01 2.96 17.99
CA GLY A 69 -0.90 3.68 19.26
C GLY A 69 0.53 4.14 19.56
N HIS A 70 1.51 3.25 19.36
CA HIS A 70 2.94 3.59 19.54
C HIS A 70 3.42 4.64 18.52
N TYR A 71 3.05 4.50 17.25
CA TYR A 71 3.46 5.41 16.19
C TYR A 71 2.84 6.80 16.32
N LEU A 72 1.53 6.84 16.59
CA LEU A 72 0.76 8.09 16.66
C LEU A 72 1.04 8.90 17.94
N ALA A 73 1.40 8.23 19.05
CA ALA A 73 1.65 8.88 20.33
C ALA A 73 0.54 9.87 20.74
N GLY A 74 -0.72 9.53 20.45
CA GLY A 74 -1.90 10.36 20.73
C GLY A 74 -2.33 11.31 19.59
N ALA A 75 -1.62 11.34 18.46
CA ALA A 75 -2.07 12.08 17.28
C ALA A 75 -3.30 11.44 16.62
N ASP A 76 -4.04 12.22 15.84
CA ASP A 76 -5.20 11.74 15.08
C ASP A 76 -4.78 10.64 14.09
N PRO A 77 -5.37 9.43 14.18
CA PRO A 77 -5.06 8.33 13.27
C PRO A 77 -5.39 8.61 11.80
N ARG A 78 -6.19 9.64 11.51
CA ARG A 78 -6.52 10.08 10.15
C ARG A 78 -5.59 11.14 9.59
N THR A 79 -4.52 11.48 10.30
CA THR A 79 -3.49 12.40 9.79
C THR A 79 -2.89 11.86 8.49
N PRO A 80 -2.90 12.62 7.36
CA PRO A 80 -2.55 12.10 6.03
C PRO A 80 -1.15 11.48 5.91
N LEU A 81 -0.16 11.98 6.65
CA LEU A 81 1.20 11.40 6.64
C LEU A 81 1.33 10.13 7.49
N ALA A 82 0.37 9.87 8.38
CA ALA A 82 0.28 8.59 9.10
C ALA A 82 -0.66 7.62 8.36
N SER A 83 -1.77 8.15 7.84
CA SER A 83 -2.79 7.38 7.10
C SER A 83 -3.00 7.97 5.72
N PRO A 84 -2.17 7.60 4.73
CA PRO A 84 -2.22 8.17 3.39
C PRO A 84 -3.56 7.98 2.68
N LEU A 85 -4.39 7.05 3.11
CA LEU A 85 -5.77 6.92 2.65
C LEU A 85 -6.54 8.25 2.75
N HIS A 86 -6.29 9.08 3.76
CA HIS A 86 -6.98 10.34 4.00
C HIS A 86 -6.32 11.56 3.35
N GLY A 87 -5.25 11.36 2.57
CA GLY A 87 -4.52 12.42 1.88
C GLY A 87 -5.20 12.96 0.62
N ALA A 88 -4.64 14.05 0.09
CA ALA A 88 -4.96 14.60 -1.22
C ALA A 88 -4.11 13.87 -2.29
N LEU A 89 -4.74 12.97 -3.05
CA LEU A 89 -4.04 12.00 -3.91
C LEU A 89 -3.81 12.48 -5.34
N ASP A 90 -4.39 13.63 -5.74
CA ASP A 90 -4.19 14.23 -7.07
C ASP A 90 -2.70 14.46 -7.37
N GLY A 91 -2.29 14.24 -8.61
CA GLY A 91 -0.91 14.47 -9.06
C GLY A 91 0.14 13.48 -8.54
N LEU A 92 -0.24 12.40 -7.86
CA LEU A 92 0.68 11.32 -7.52
C LEU A 92 1.18 10.60 -8.79
N PRO A 93 2.39 10.00 -8.74
CA PRO A 93 2.93 9.25 -9.88
C PRO A 93 2.12 7.97 -10.14
N PRO A 94 2.34 7.28 -11.28
CA PRO A 94 1.75 5.98 -11.54
C PRO A 94 1.99 4.99 -10.40
N LEU A 95 0.94 4.25 -10.03
CA LEU A 95 0.94 3.28 -8.94
C LEU A 95 0.61 1.87 -9.45
N LEU A 96 1.37 0.88 -8.99
CA LEU A 96 0.97 -0.52 -8.99
C LEU A 96 0.71 -0.94 -7.55
N ILE A 97 -0.52 -1.33 -7.24
CA ILE A 97 -0.95 -1.71 -5.89
C ILE A 97 -1.27 -3.20 -5.90
N GLN A 98 -0.48 -3.99 -5.17
CA GLN A 98 -0.71 -5.42 -5.01
C GLN A 98 -1.15 -5.74 -3.58
N VAL A 99 -2.14 -6.63 -3.45
CA VAL A 99 -2.70 -7.04 -2.15
C VAL A 99 -3.27 -8.45 -2.26
N GLY A 100 -3.13 -9.26 -1.22
CA GLY A 100 -3.75 -10.58 -1.15
C GLY A 100 -5.24 -10.52 -0.82
N THR A 101 -6.04 -11.46 -1.33
CA THR A 101 -7.46 -11.52 -0.95
C THR A 101 -7.70 -12.18 0.40
N ALA A 102 -6.70 -12.88 0.95
CA ALA A 102 -6.75 -13.53 2.26
C ALA A 102 -6.07 -12.72 3.38
N GLU A 103 -6.11 -11.38 3.31
CA GLU A 103 -5.52 -10.51 4.33
C GLU A 103 -6.46 -9.41 4.82
N THR A 104 -6.27 -8.98 6.07
CA THR A 104 -7.07 -7.93 6.73
C THR A 104 -6.88 -6.55 6.10
N LEU A 105 -5.72 -6.27 5.46
CA LEU A 105 -5.41 -5.01 4.77
C LEU A 105 -5.93 -4.94 3.33
N LEU A 106 -6.77 -5.89 2.90
CA LEU A 106 -7.37 -5.86 1.56
C LEU A 106 -8.12 -4.56 1.28
N ASP A 107 -8.96 -4.12 2.23
CA ASP A 107 -9.73 -2.87 2.10
C ASP A 107 -8.85 -1.62 2.12
N ASP A 108 -7.75 -1.61 2.83
CA ASP A 108 -6.79 -0.52 2.82
C ASP A 108 -6.30 -0.24 1.41
N SER A 109 -5.85 -1.29 0.72
CA SER A 109 -5.34 -1.22 -0.64
C SER A 109 -6.45 -0.91 -1.65
N ARG A 110 -7.63 -1.55 -1.53
CA ARG A 110 -8.78 -1.32 -2.40
C ARG A 110 -9.27 0.13 -2.32
N ARG A 111 -9.53 0.61 -1.11
CA ARG A 111 -10.02 1.98 -0.85
C ARG A 111 -9.03 3.04 -1.31
N PHE A 112 -7.73 2.79 -1.09
CA PHE A 112 -6.69 3.69 -1.58
C PHE A 112 -6.66 3.74 -3.11
N ALA A 113 -6.72 2.58 -3.79
CA ALA A 113 -6.76 2.50 -5.25
C ALA A 113 -7.97 3.23 -5.84
N GLU A 114 -9.16 3.03 -5.26
CA GLU A 114 -10.39 3.71 -5.68
C GLU A 114 -10.26 5.24 -5.54
N ARG A 115 -9.79 5.73 -4.40
CA ARG A 115 -9.58 7.16 -4.17
C ARG A 115 -8.52 7.77 -5.09
N ALA A 116 -7.41 7.06 -5.31
CA ALA A 116 -6.36 7.53 -6.20
C ALA A 116 -6.84 7.63 -7.66
N ARG A 117 -7.59 6.63 -8.14
CA ARG A 117 -8.23 6.69 -9.47
C ARG A 117 -9.22 7.86 -9.57
N ALA A 118 -10.05 8.05 -8.56
CA ALA A 118 -10.99 9.18 -8.52
C ALA A 118 -10.29 10.54 -8.52
N ALA A 119 -9.05 10.61 -8.03
CA ALA A 119 -8.19 11.79 -8.07
C ALA A 119 -7.39 11.92 -9.38
N GLY A 120 -7.61 11.06 -10.39
CA GLY A 120 -6.95 11.09 -11.69
C GLY A 120 -5.57 10.46 -11.74
N VAL A 121 -5.18 9.66 -10.74
CA VAL A 121 -3.91 8.94 -10.72
C VAL A 121 -3.98 7.69 -11.61
N ASP A 122 -2.91 7.41 -12.37
CA ASP A 122 -2.74 6.16 -13.12
C ASP A 122 -2.49 5.00 -12.14
N VAL A 123 -3.51 4.17 -11.89
CA VAL A 123 -3.46 3.07 -10.90
C VAL A 123 -3.74 1.73 -11.54
N THR A 124 -2.76 0.84 -11.49
CA THR A 124 -2.95 -0.61 -11.66
C THR A 124 -3.19 -1.22 -10.28
N TYR A 125 -4.34 -1.86 -10.08
CA TYR A 125 -4.69 -2.54 -8.82
C TYR A 125 -4.83 -4.03 -9.09
N GLU A 126 -4.04 -4.82 -8.38
CA GLU A 126 -3.93 -6.27 -8.53
C GLU A 126 -4.22 -6.97 -7.20
N PRO A 127 -5.49 -7.35 -6.94
CA PRO A 127 -5.79 -8.29 -5.87
C PRO A 127 -5.36 -9.69 -6.31
N TRP A 128 -4.58 -10.37 -5.49
CA TRP A 128 -4.07 -11.71 -5.73
C TRP A 128 -4.89 -12.72 -4.93
N GLU A 129 -5.58 -13.63 -5.64
CA GLU A 129 -6.50 -14.59 -5.02
C GLU A 129 -5.77 -15.52 -4.06
N ASP A 130 -6.36 -15.72 -2.87
CA ASP A 130 -5.86 -16.55 -1.78
C ASP A 130 -4.46 -16.19 -1.23
N MET A 131 -3.86 -15.10 -1.69
CA MET A 131 -2.58 -14.65 -1.13
C MET A 131 -2.78 -13.99 0.23
N ILE A 132 -1.87 -14.34 1.14
CA ILE A 132 -1.82 -13.82 2.51
C ILE A 132 -1.00 -12.52 2.57
N HIS A 133 -1.02 -11.85 3.70
CA HIS A 133 -0.25 -10.62 3.91
C HIS A 133 1.24 -10.79 3.62
N GLY A 134 1.78 -9.97 2.73
CA GLY A 134 3.20 -9.94 2.42
C GLY A 134 3.75 -11.19 1.72
N TRP A 135 2.92 -11.98 1.01
CA TRP A 135 3.33 -13.22 0.32
C TRP A 135 4.53 -13.04 -0.60
N HIS A 136 4.82 -11.84 -1.04
CA HIS A 136 5.95 -11.49 -1.92
C HIS A 136 7.31 -12.00 -1.41
N GLY A 137 7.47 -12.15 -0.09
CA GLY A 137 8.68 -12.65 0.53
C GLY A 137 8.90 -14.18 0.42
N ASN A 138 7.94 -14.93 -0.13
CA ASN A 138 7.95 -16.40 -0.10
C ASN A 138 8.31 -17.04 -1.45
N GLY A 139 9.12 -16.38 -2.28
CA GLY A 139 9.45 -16.83 -3.64
C GLY A 139 10.10 -18.20 -3.74
N ASP A 140 10.73 -18.69 -2.67
CA ASP A 140 11.34 -20.03 -2.64
C ASP A 140 10.29 -21.17 -2.63
N VAL A 141 9.08 -20.90 -2.18
CA VAL A 141 8.02 -21.92 -1.99
C VAL A 141 6.70 -21.55 -2.67
N LEU A 142 6.54 -20.32 -3.13
CA LEU A 142 5.30 -19.77 -3.68
C LEU A 142 5.54 -19.15 -5.06
N PRO A 143 5.13 -19.81 -6.16
CA PRO A 143 5.31 -19.28 -7.52
C PRO A 143 4.68 -17.89 -7.71
N GLU A 144 3.52 -17.63 -7.13
CA GLU A 144 2.78 -16.36 -7.17
C GLU A 144 3.61 -15.19 -6.61
N ALA A 145 4.48 -15.45 -5.63
CA ALA A 145 5.39 -14.43 -5.12
C ALA A 145 6.39 -13.98 -6.19
N ASN A 146 6.96 -14.94 -6.96
CA ASN A 146 7.87 -14.63 -8.06
C ASN A 146 7.17 -13.90 -9.20
N GLU A 147 5.92 -14.28 -9.51
CA GLU A 147 5.11 -13.61 -10.54
C GLU A 147 4.80 -12.16 -10.12
N ALA A 148 4.40 -11.94 -8.87
CA ALA A 148 4.14 -10.60 -8.33
C ALA A 148 5.39 -9.71 -8.40
N ILE A 149 6.55 -10.23 -8.01
CA ILE A 149 7.83 -9.49 -8.09
C ILE A 149 8.23 -9.22 -9.55
N ALA A 150 8.00 -10.18 -10.46
CA ALA A 150 8.25 -9.97 -11.88
C ALA A 150 7.36 -8.86 -12.47
N ALA A 151 6.08 -8.82 -12.09
CA ALA A 151 5.15 -7.75 -12.48
C ALA A 151 5.63 -6.37 -11.98
N ILE A 152 6.11 -6.28 -10.72
CA ILE A 152 6.72 -5.06 -10.17
C ILE A 152 7.93 -4.62 -11.01
N GLY A 153 8.82 -5.56 -11.33
CA GLY A 153 10.01 -5.29 -12.15
C GLY A 153 9.64 -4.76 -13.54
N ALA A 154 8.64 -5.37 -14.18
CA ALA A 154 8.11 -4.93 -15.48
C ALA A 154 7.50 -3.53 -15.41
N PHE A 155 6.69 -3.26 -14.38
CA PHE A 155 6.08 -1.95 -14.14
C PHE A 155 7.14 -0.86 -13.95
N PHE A 156 8.13 -1.08 -13.10
CA PHE A 156 9.21 -0.11 -12.90
C PHE A 156 10.00 0.14 -14.18
N LYS A 157 10.35 -0.93 -14.92
CA LYS A 157 11.05 -0.80 -16.20
C LYS A 157 10.27 0.06 -17.20
N GLN A 158 8.94 -0.14 -17.27
CA GLN A 158 8.08 0.65 -18.17
C GLN A 158 8.02 2.14 -17.77
N LYS A 159 7.96 2.45 -16.46
CA LYS A 159 7.78 3.83 -15.98
C LYS A 159 9.09 4.61 -15.87
N ILE A 160 10.22 3.95 -15.60
CA ILE A 160 11.53 4.60 -15.49
C ILE A 160 12.20 4.83 -16.85
N ALA A 161 11.90 3.99 -17.84
CA ALA A 161 12.51 4.07 -19.17
C ALA A 161 11.99 5.23 -20.06
N ARG A 162 11.02 5.99 -19.59
CA ARG A 162 10.41 7.14 -20.30
C ARG A 162 11.03 8.47 -19.91
#